data_c815ec8b34c46fe7d66e2bab6bd0e9a0
#
_entry.id   c815ec8b34c46fe7d66e2bab6bd0e9a0
#
_cell.length_a   1.000
_cell.length_b   1.000
_cell.length_c   1.000
_cell.angle_alpha   90.00
_cell.angle_beta   90.00
_cell.angle_gamma   90.00
#
_symmetry.space_group_name_H-M   'P 1'
#
loop_
_entity.id
_entity.type
_entity.pdbx_description
1 polymer ?
#
loop_
_entity_poly.entity_id
_entity_poly.type
_entity_poly.pdbx_seq_one_letter_code
_entity_poly.pdbx_strand_id
1 'polypeptide(L)'
;LRFLRNGKLIEKVCLGLLMASAVSFVLLGNAWGSEKSVVDMGGKSVFVPEKVERILITCYGGVTQEIAVLGLAEKIVGQPSMERFPLLLSRYPAFGELPHAGSFNNINVEEALKLRPDLVLASVTAEKGNQQLRDVGLPVVTVLTGRADMETLQKEFLLLGSLTGQEVRARELVDYWQKILGLLEERLASLSQGERKRVYYMLGNPLHTNGSAWWGEAFIRTAGGINVASEMGKVRDVNVEQLLQWDPDVLILSSNEGKPVLRGDLEEDPRLCNLRALRENSVYYCPIGAFWWDRPSPEAALGFLWLATTLYPERFSDVDLHEETKYFFEKFYEISLTEEQVEGFLDPFGAKEL
;
A
#
# COMPACT_ATOMS: atom_id res chain seq x y z
N LEU A 1 -39.75 48.96 52.80
CA LEU A 1 -38.34 49.35 52.47
C LEU A 1 -37.27 48.28 52.84
N ARG A 2 -37.62 47.00 52.87
CA ARG A 2 -36.65 45.88 53.18
C ARG A 2 -36.59 44.81 52.14
N PHE A 3 -37.29 44.93 51.01
CA PHE A 3 -37.36 43.87 49.96
C PHE A 3 -36.44 44.08 48.69
N LEU A 4 -35.77 45.22 48.60
CA LEU A 4 -34.95 45.58 47.41
C LEU A 4 -33.44 45.34 47.56
N ARG A 5 -33.00 44.73 48.70
CA ARG A 5 -31.54 44.51 48.91
C ARG A 5 -31.07 43.13 48.61
N ASN A 6 -31.97 42.14 48.43
CA ASN A 6 -31.60 40.73 48.17
C ASN A 6 -31.52 40.37 46.67
N GLY A 7 -32.10 41.18 45.77
CA GLY A 7 -32.06 40.92 44.33
C GLY A 7 -30.64 41.04 43.70
N LYS A 8 -29.88 42.05 44.15
CA LYS A 8 -28.53 42.31 43.63
C LYS A 8 -27.47 41.33 44.12
N LEU A 9 -27.73 40.61 45.23
CA LEU A 9 -26.81 39.56 45.73
C LEU A 9 -26.99 38.25 44.96
N ILE A 10 -28.22 37.92 44.56
CA ILE A 10 -28.54 36.72 43.76
C ILE A 10 -28.02 36.87 42.33
N GLU A 11 -28.13 38.05 41.70
CA GLU A 11 -27.55 38.29 40.36
C GLU A 11 -26.02 38.17 40.34
N LYS A 12 -25.34 38.66 41.38
CA LYS A 12 -23.88 38.54 41.47
C LYS A 12 -23.38 37.10 41.72
N VAL A 13 -24.16 36.29 42.44
CA VAL A 13 -23.86 34.90 42.71
C VAL A 13 -24.15 34.05 41.47
N CYS A 14 -25.23 34.29 40.73
CA CYS A 14 -25.52 33.64 39.47
C CYS A 14 -24.51 33.99 38.35
N LEU A 15 -24.07 35.26 38.29
CA LEU A 15 -23.05 35.68 37.31
C LEU A 15 -21.67 35.10 37.64
N GLY A 16 -21.31 34.93 38.92
CA GLY A 16 -20.09 34.30 39.36
C GLY A 16 -20.05 32.77 39.07
N LEU A 17 -21.19 32.10 39.21
CA LEU A 17 -21.32 30.67 38.89
C LEU A 17 -21.31 30.38 37.38
N LEU A 18 -21.89 31.27 36.57
CA LEU A 18 -21.84 31.18 35.09
C LEU A 18 -20.43 31.46 34.55
N MET A 19 -19.68 32.39 35.14
CA MET A 19 -18.28 32.65 34.77
C MET A 19 -17.33 31.52 35.22
N ALA A 20 -17.56 30.89 36.37
CA ALA A 20 -16.77 29.75 36.83
C ALA A 20 -17.03 28.49 36.00
N SER A 21 -18.25 28.27 35.49
CA SER A 21 -18.55 27.15 34.58
C SER A 21 -18.00 27.37 33.17
N ALA A 22 -17.96 28.63 32.68
CA ALA A 22 -17.36 28.95 31.39
C ALA A 22 -15.82 28.82 31.41
N VAL A 23 -15.16 29.16 32.51
CA VAL A 23 -13.70 28.99 32.69
C VAL A 23 -13.35 27.53 32.87
N SER A 24 -14.19 26.69 33.51
CA SER A 24 -13.96 25.24 33.63
C SER A 24 -14.14 24.49 32.29
N PHE A 25 -14.98 25.00 31.37
CA PHE A 25 -15.15 24.40 30.03
C PHE A 25 -14.00 24.75 29.10
N VAL A 26 -13.33 25.90 29.30
CA VAL A 26 -12.15 26.31 28.51
C VAL A 26 -10.87 25.57 28.98
N LEU A 27 -10.82 25.11 30.25
CA LEU A 27 -9.66 24.40 30.80
C LEU A 27 -9.69 22.87 30.56
N LEU A 28 -10.82 22.32 30.11
CA LEU A 28 -10.90 20.90 29.67
C LEU A 28 -10.58 20.70 28.19
N GLY A 29 -10.39 21.80 27.42
CA GLY A 29 -10.08 21.77 25.99
C GLY A 29 -8.61 21.52 25.61
N ASN A 30 -7.69 21.45 26.56
CA ASN A 30 -6.24 21.38 26.26
C ASN A 30 -5.55 20.09 26.74
N ALA A 31 -6.28 18.99 26.84
CA ALA A 31 -5.66 17.67 27.11
C ALA A 31 -5.14 16.98 25.83
N TRP A 32 -5.50 17.50 24.64
CA TRP A 32 -4.96 17.07 23.34
C TRP A 32 -4.02 18.19 22.88
N GLY A 33 -2.79 17.81 22.52
CA GLY A 33 -1.81 18.75 21.95
C GLY A 33 -2.38 19.49 20.73
N SER A 34 -1.63 20.43 20.14
CA SER A 34 -2.05 21.10 18.90
C SER A 34 -2.45 20.09 17.85
N GLU A 35 -3.57 20.35 17.15
CA GLU A 35 -4.08 19.53 16.06
C GLU A 35 -3.90 20.25 14.73
N LYS A 36 -3.65 19.48 13.67
CA LYS A 36 -3.65 19.95 12.28
C LYS A 36 -4.78 19.31 11.50
N SER A 37 -5.32 20.03 10.51
CA SER A 37 -6.29 19.49 9.57
C SER A 37 -5.59 18.99 8.32
N VAL A 38 -5.89 17.77 7.91
CA VAL A 38 -5.38 17.16 6.68
C VAL A 38 -6.53 16.66 5.83
N VAL A 39 -6.35 16.64 4.50
CA VAL A 39 -7.29 16.01 3.57
C VAL A 39 -6.77 14.61 3.26
N ASP A 40 -7.53 13.58 3.60
CA ASP A 40 -7.16 12.19 3.37
C ASP A 40 -7.29 11.78 1.88
N MET A 41 -6.85 10.57 1.52
CA MET A 41 -6.93 10.09 0.13
C MET A 41 -8.38 9.81 -0.33
N GLY A 42 -9.34 9.81 0.59
CA GLY A 42 -10.77 9.78 0.31
C GLY A 42 -11.40 11.17 0.12
N GLY A 43 -10.61 12.24 0.23
CA GLY A 43 -11.06 13.63 0.10
C GLY A 43 -11.74 14.19 1.35
N LYS A 44 -11.62 13.53 2.51
CA LYS A 44 -12.21 14.00 3.78
C LYS A 44 -11.19 14.80 4.59
N SER A 45 -11.62 15.93 5.17
CA SER A 45 -10.82 16.64 6.17
C SER A 45 -10.87 15.91 7.51
N VAL A 46 -9.70 15.64 8.06
CA VAL A 46 -9.51 14.92 9.33
C VAL A 46 -8.61 15.77 10.23
N PHE A 47 -8.98 15.92 11.49
CA PHE A 47 -8.12 16.51 12.51
C PHE A 47 -7.24 15.42 13.10
N VAL A 48 -5.93 15.65 13.11
CA VAL A 48 -4.93 14.74 13.65
C VAL A 48 -3.98 15.51 14.57
N PRO A 49 -3.36 14.86 15.57
CA PRO A 49 -2.40 15.57 16.42
C PRO A 49 -1.19 16.02 15.59
N GLU A 50 -0.59 17.16 16.00
CA GLU A 50 0.66 17.65 15.40
C GLU A 50 1.77 16.61 15.44
N LYS A 51 1.84 15.83 16.53
CA LYS A 51 2.82 14.76 16.72
C LYS A 51 2.10 13.41 16.82
N VAL A 52 2.32 12.56 15.83
CA VAL A 52 1.81 11.19 15.80
C VAL A 52 2.81 10.26 16.48
N GLU A 53 2.35 9.52 17.49
CA GLU A 53 3.17 8.59 18.27
C GLU A 53 2.62 7.16 18.27
N ARG A 54 1.34 6.96 17.94
CA ARG A 54 0.67 5.66 18.04
C ARG A 54 -0.22 5.42 16.83
N ILE A 55 0.29 4.63 15.89
CA ILE A 55 -0.39 4.36 14.61
C ILE A 55 -1.06 2.98 14.66
N LEU A 56 -2.37 2.94 14.44
CA LEU A 56 -3.11 1.72 14.17
C LEU A 56 -3.35 1.59 12.67
N ILE A 57 -3.02 0.44 12.09
CA ILE A 57 -3.28 0.12 10.67
C ILE A 57 -4.40 -0.92 10.60
N THR A 58 -5.46 -0.61 9.86
CA THR A 58 -6.65 -1.48 9.73
C THR A 58 -6.89 -1.94 8.30
N CYS A 59 -5.85 -1.96 7.47
CA CYS A 59 -5.93 -2.45 6.08
C CYS A 59 -4.62 -3.10 5.65
N TYR A 60 -4.73 -4.02 4.70
CA TYR A 60 -3.59 -4.46 3.89
C TYR A 60 -3.37 -3.46 2.75
N GLY A 61 -2.30 -3.63 1.98
CA GLY A 61 -2.07 -2.84 0.77
C GLY A 61 -0.83 -1.95 0.81
N GLY A 62 0.21 -2.39 1.54
CA GLY A 62 1.50 -1.70 1.55
C GLY A 62 1.65 -0.63 2.64
N VAL A 63 0.60 -0.29 3.37
CA VAL A 63 0.62 0.82 4.37
C VAL A 63 1.61 0.58 5.50
N THR A 64 1.74 -0.66 5.98
CA THR A 64 2.77 -1.01 6.98
C THR A 64 4.16 -0.74 6.43
N GLN A 65 4.41 -1.11 5.17
CA GLN A 65 5.66 -0.86 4.47
C GLN A 65 5.91 0.64 4.28
N GLU A 66 4.88 1.41 3.94
CA GLU A 66 4.99 2.88 3.83
C GLU A 66 5.41 3.52 5.16
N ILE A 67 4.81 3.11 6.26
CA ILE A 67 5.20 3.60 7.60
C ILE A 67 6.61 3.12 7.97
N ALA A 68 6.98 1.90 7.59
CA ALA A 68 8.32 1.36 7.83
C ALA A 68 9.41 2.15 7.07
N VAL A 69 9.22 2.41 5.75
CA VAL A 69 10.18 3.19 4.95
C VAL A 69 10.27 4.65 5.38
N LEU A 70 9.23 5.20 6.03
CA LEU A 70 9.28 6.51 6.68
C LEU A 70 10.05 6.50 8.01
N GLY A 71 10.57 5.33 8.45
CA GLY A 71 11.32 5.20 9.69
C GLY A 71 10.46 5.21 10.96
N LEU A 72 9.20 4.82 10.86
CA LEU A 72 8.21 4.91 11.94
C LEU A 72 7.64 3.55 12.36
N ALA A 73 8.33 2.47 12.03
CA ALA A 73 7.91 1.11 12.37
C ALA A 73 7.57 0.94 13.86
N GLU A 74 8.36 1.57 14.75
CA GLU A 74 8.18 1.50 16.21
C GLU A 74 6.92 2.22 16.71
N LYS A 75 6.32 3.10 15.88
CA LYS A 75 5.07 3.79 16.22
C LYS A 75 3.83 2.99 15.90
N ILE A 76 3.95 1.89 15.18
CA ILE A 76 2.82 1.00 14.88
C ILE A 76 2.46 0.23 16.16
N VAL A 77 1.25 0.45 16.66
CA VAL A 77 0.72 -0.19 17.87
C VAL A 77 -0.23 -1.34 17.59
N GLY A 78 -0.65 -1.50 16.36
CA GLY A 78 -1.48 -2.60 15.89
C GLY A 78 -1.60 -2.59 14.36
N GLN A 79 -1.67 -3.78 13.77
CA GLN A 79 -1.74 -3.95 12.31
C GLN A 79 -2.26 -5.34 11.94
N PRO A 80 -2.65 -5.58 10.67
CA PRO A 80 -2.87 -6.93 10.17
C PRO A 80 -1.60 -7.76 10.19
N SER A 81 -1.72 -9.11 10.23
CA SER A 81 -0.57 -10.02 10.24
C SER A 81 0.40 -9.78 9.08
N MET A 82 1.70 -9.75 9.40
CA MET A 82 2.80 -9.60 8.43
C MET A 82 3.56 -10.92 8.19
N GLU A 83 3.03 -12.06 8.62
CA GLU A 83 3.67 -13.39 8.49
C GLU A 83 4.05 -13.76 7.06
N ARG A 84 3.35 -13.17 6.07
CA ARG A 84 3.64 -13.37 4.65
C ARG A 84 4.89 -12.66 4.15
N PHE A 85 5.50 -11.81 4.98
CA PHE A 85 6.64 -10.99 4.62
C PHE A 85 7.81 -11.24 5.58
N PRO A 86 8.49 -12.39 5.46
CA PRO A 86 9.56 -12.78 6.38
C PRO A 86 10.72 -11.79 6.42
N LEU A 87 11.02 -11.12 5.31
CA LEU A 87 12.04 -10.08 5.30
C LEU A 87 11.65 -8.89 6.20
N LEU A 88 10.40 -8.43 6.10
CA LEU A 88 9.90 -7.36 6.95
C LEU A 88 9.96 -7.75 8.43
N LEU A 89 9.57 -8.98 8.75
CA LEU A 89 9.63 -9.53 10.11
C LEU A 89 11.08 -9.71 10.61
N SER A 90 12.03 -10.04 9.74
CA SER A 90 13.44 -10.13 10.14
C SER A 90 14.00 -8.77 10.57
N ARG A 91 13.57 -7.69 9.94
CA ARG A 91 13.97 -6.32 10.28
C ARG A 91 13.19 -5.76 11.47
N TYR A 92 11.90 -6.09 11.56
CA TYR A 92 10.98 -5.63 12.59
C TYR A 92 10.29 -6.81 13.27
N PRO A 93 11.00 -7.59 14.14
CA PRO A 93 10.43 -8.80 14.77
C PRO A 93 9.16 -8.52 15.58
N ALA A 94 9.05 -7.33 16.19
CA ALA A 94 7.87 -6.92 16.93
C ALA A 94 6.57 -6.96 16.08
N PHE A 95 6.65 -6.84 14.76
CA PHE A 95 5.47 -6.90 13.87
C PHE A 95 4.76 -8.26 13.91
N GLY A 96 5.47 -9.33 14.28
CA GLY A 96 4.87 -10.66 14.44
C GLY A 96 3.98 -10.78 15.70
N GLU A 97 4.14 -9.87 16.66
CA GLU A 97 3.45 -9.91 17.95
C GLU A 97 2.46 -8.75 18.14
N LEU A 98 2.40 -7.81 17.18
CA LEU A 98 1.48 -6.68 17.27
C LEU A 98 0.02 -7.13 17.27
N PRO A 99 -0.82 -6.54 18.13
CA PRO A 99 -2.24 -6.84 18.17
C PRO A 99 -2.94 -6.46 16.87
N HIS A 100 -4.05 -7.13 16.61
CA HIS A 100 -4.86 -6.99 15.40
C HIS A 100 -6.27 -6.53 15.77
N ALA A 101 -6.63 -5.30 15.41
CA ALA A 101 -7.95 -4.73 15.68
C ALA A 101 -8.99 -4.97 14.55
N GLY A 102 -8.79 -6.04 13.77
CA GLY A 102 -9.59 -6.27 12.57
C GLY A 102 -9.07 -5.53 11.34
N SER A 103 -9.70 -5.75 10.19
CA SER A 103 -9.31 -5.11 8.94
C SER A 103 -10.51 -4.76 8.06
N PHE A 104 -10.37 -3.70 7.27
CA PHE A 104 -11.42 -3.18 6.39
C PHE A 104 -12.74 -2.94 7.12
N ASN A 105 -13.83 -3.62 6.71
CA ASN A 105 -15.15 -3.48 7.31
C ASN A 105 -15.38 -4.42 8.52
N ASN A 106 -14.43 -5.28 8.84
CA ASN A 106 -14.48 -6.19 9.98
C ASN A 106 -13.55 -5.71 11.09
N ILE A 107 -13.98 -4.68 11.82
CA ILE A 107 -13.20 -4.00 12.85
C ILE A 107 -13.67 -4.41 14.25
N ASN A 108 -12.72 -4.69 15.13
CA ASN A 108 -12.94 -4.80 16.57
C ASN A 108 -12.66 -3.43 17.23
N VAL A 109 -13.72 -2.66 17.42
CA VAL A 109 -13.63 -1.29 17.99
C VAL A 109 -13.09 -1.30 19.41
N GLU A 110 -13.41 -2.30 20.23
CA GLU A 110 -12.90 -2.40 21.60
C GLU A 110 -11.38 -2.58 21.63
N GLU A 111 -10.88 -3.45 20.74
CA GLU A 111 -9.43 -3.65 20.62
C GLU A 111 -8.73 -2.39 20.09
N ALA A 112 -9.31 -1.73 19.08
CA ALA A 112 -8.79 -0.46 18.58
C ALA A 112 -8.69 0.61 19.69
N LEU A 113 -9.70 0.73 20.54
CA LEU A 113 -9.70 1.66 21.68
C LEU A 113 -8.66 1.29 22.76
N LYS A 114 -8.44 0.00 23.06
CA LYS A 114 -7.41 -0.46 23.99
C LYS A 114 -6.01 -0.05 23.55
N LEU A 115 -5.76 -0.05 22.24
CA LEU A 115 -4.48 0.34 21.66
C LEU A 115 -4.22 1.84 21.77
N ARG A 116 -5.24 2.66 22.05
CA ARG A 116 -5.16 4.12 22.18
C ARG A 116 -4.34 4.77 21.06
N PRO A 117 -4.69 4.54 19.79
CA PRO A 117 -3.99 5.15 18.68
C PRO A 117 -4.31 6.66 18.64
N ASP A 118 -3.33 7.44 18.24
CA ASP A 118 -3.50 8.86 17.92
C ASP A 118 -3.64 9.10 16.41
N LEU A 119 -3.44 8.04 15.61
CA LEU A 119 -3.74 7.99 14.17
C LEU A 119 -4.18 6.58 13.78
N VAL A 120 -5.26 6.48 13.01
CA VAL A 120 -5.67 5.23 12.35
C VAL A 120 -5.51 5.40 10.84
N LEU A 121 -4.73 4.50 10.22
CA LEU A 121 -4.61 4.38 8.77
C LEU A 121 -5.52 3.25 8.27
N ALA A 122 -6.45 3.59 7.40
CA ALA A 122 -7.51 2.69 6.96
C ALA A 122 -7.76 2.79 5.45
N SER A 123 -8.30 1.74 4.83
CA SER A 123 -8.60 1.76 3.40
C SER A 123 -9.76 2.70 3.05
N VAL A 124 -9.65 3.44 1.93
CA VAL A 124 -10.77 4.20 1.34
C VAL A 124 -11.98 3.32 1.03
N THR A 125 -11.79 2.00 0.90
CA THR A 125 -12.86 1.04 0.55
C THR A 125 -13.62 0.52 1.77
N ALA A 126 -13.13 0.81 2.98
CA ALA A 126 -13.65 0.27 4.24
C ALA A 126 -14.66 1.22 4.92
N GLU A 127 -15.65 1.72 4.18
CA GLU A 127 -16.55 2.78 4.64
C GLU A 127 -17.20 2.48 6.00
N LYS A 128 -17.74 1.26 6.17
CA LYS A 128 -18.39 0.85 7.42
C LYS A 128 -17.40 0.78 8.59
N GLY A 129 -16.25 0.14 8.39
CA GLY A 129 -15.21 0.02 9.43
C GLY A 129 -14.66 1.38 9.83
N ASN A 130 -14.38 2.24 8.84
CA ASN A 130 -13.91 3.59 9.05
C ASN A 130 -14.91 4.43 9.85
N GLN A 131 -16.21 4.29 9.56
CA GLN A 131 -17.24 5.00 10.29
C GLN A 131 -17.33 4.56 11.74
N GLN A 132 -17.29 3.24 12.01
CA GLN A 132 -17.29 2.70 13.37
C GLN A 132 -16.15 3.27 14.22
N LEU A 133 -14.94 3.42 13.64
CA LEU A 133 -13.79 4.00 14.35
C LEU A 133 -13.96 5.51 14.58
N ARG A 134 -14.52 6.25 13.61
CA ARG A 134 -14.83 7.67 13.75
C ARG A 134 -15.90 7.93 14.80
N ASP A 135 -16.93 7.08 14.88
CA ASP A 135 -18.04 7.23 15.84
C ASP A 135 -17.57 7.14 17.30
N VAL A 136 -16.44 6.50 17.54
CA VAL A 136 -15.78 6.43 18.87
C VAL A 136 -14.67 7.47 19.04
N GLY A 137 -14.56 8.42 18.12
CA GLY A 137 -13.65 9.58 18.24
C GLY A 137 -12.21 9.32 17.80
N LEU A 138 -11.91 8.20 17.12
CA LEU A 138 -10.57 7.96 16.61
C LEU A 138 -10.30 8.74 15.31
N PRO A 139 -9.11 9.36 15.13
CA PRO A 139 -8.75 10.08 13.92
C PRO A 139 -8.39 9.08 12.80
N VAL A 140 -9.33 8.87 11.87
CA VAL A 140 -9.18 7.92 10.75
C VAL A 140 -8.81 8.66 9.49
N VAL A 141 -7.59 8.47 9.02
CA VAL A 141 -7.08 8.92 7.73
C VAL A 141 -7.12 7.76 6.74
N THR A 142 -7.75 7.97 5.60
CA THR A 142 -7.88 6.91 4.59
C THR A 142 -6.77 6.94 3.56
N VAL A 143 -6.33 5.74 3.14
CA VAL A 143 -5.30 5.45 2.16
C VAL A 143 -5.86 4.58 1.02
N LEU A 144 -5.17 4.51 -0.12
CA LEU A 144 -5.74 4.04 -1.40
C LEU A 144 -5.87 2.52 -1.51
N THR A 145 -4.94 1.75 -0.98
CA THR A 145 -4.95 0.26 -0.98
C THR A 145 -5.42 -0.39 -2.30
N GLY A 146 -4.57 -0.51 -3.28
CA GLY A 146 -4.86 -1.19 -4.55
C GLY A 146 -5.68 -0.39 -5.58
N ARG A 147 -6.25 0.75 -5.20
CA ARG A 147 -6.95 1.70 -6.09
C ARG A 147 -6.09 2.88 -6.52
N ALA A 148 -4.81 2.88 -6.13
CA ALA A 148 -3.87 3.89 -6.53
C ALA A 148 -3.57 3.80 -8.04
N ASP A 149 -3.30 4.92 -8.66
CA ASP A 149 -2.41 5.05 -9.79
C ASP A 149 -1.06 5.59 -9.32
N MET A 150 -0.11 5.77 -10.23
CA MET A 150 1.23 6.19 -9.85
C MET A 150 1.28 7.61 -9.26
N GLU A 151 0.45 8.52 -9.78
CA GLU A 151 0.38 9.90 -9.29
C GLU A 151 -0.23 9.97 -7.89
N THR A 152 -1.34 9.27 -7.69
CA THR A 152 -2.05 9.28 -6.40
C THR A 152 -1.28 8.54 -5.31
N LEU A 153 -0.52 7.48 -5.65
CA LEU A 153 0.34 6.81 -4.67
C LEU A 153 1.50 7.70 -4.21
N GLN A 154 2.12 8.47 -5.11
CA GLN A 154 3.13 9.46 -4.71
C GLN A 154 2.55 10.55 -3.80
N LYS A 155 1.31 11.00 -4.07
CA LYS A 155 0.60 11.94 -3.17
C LYS A 155 0.34 11.31 -1.80
N GLU A 156 0.02 10.02 -1.73
CA GLU A 156 -0.14 9.28 -0.48
C GLU A 156 1.17 9.24 0.32
N PHE A 157 2.32 8.95 -0.31
CA PHE A 157 3.61 8.99 0.35
C PHE A 157 3.91 10.36 0.96
N LEU A 158 3.63 11.47 0.22
CA LEU A 158 3.81 12.82 0.73
C LEU A 158 2.84 13.16 1.86
N LEU A 159 1.58 12.71 1.77
CA LEU A 159 0.59 12.87 2.83
C LEU A 159 1.05 12.18 4.10
N LEU A 160 1.47 10.91 4.03
CA LEU A 160 1.96 10.15 5.19
C LEU A 160 3.21 10.80 5.80
N GLY A 161 4.13 11.31 4.96
CA GLY A 161 5.27 12.10 5.42
C GLY A 161 4.84 13.33 6.21
N SER A 162 3.91 14.11 5.69
CA SER A 162 3.37 15.31 6.36
C SER A 162 2.60 14.98 7.64
N LEU A 163 1.83 13.90 7.65
CA LEU A 163 1.11 13.44 8.84
C LEU A 163 2.05 13.10 9.99
N THR A 164 3.22 12.57 9.67
CA THR A 164 4.13 11.94 10.64
C THR A 164 5.40 12.75 10.91
N GLY A 165 5.55 13.92 10.24
CA GLY A 165 6.76 14.75 10.36
C GLY A 165 7.97 14.15 9.65
N GLN A 166 7.74 13.35 8.59
CA GLN A 166 8.78 12.68 7.79
C GLN A 166 8.78 13.17 6.33
N GLU A 167 8.54 14.47 6.12
CA GLU A 167 8.40 15.07 4.79
C GLU A 167 9.66 14.90 3.92
N VAL A 168 10.85 14.94 4.54
CA VAL A 168 12.12 14.77 3.82
C VAL A 168 12.23 13.34 3.29
N ARG A 169 11.96 12.33 4.15
CA ARG A 169 12.06 10.93 3.78
C ARG A 169 10.99 10.53 2.77
N ALA A 170 9.77 11.06 2.91
CA ALA A 170 8.71 10.87 1.92
C ALA A 170 9.09 11.46 0.55
N ARG A 171 9.73 12.63 0.52
CA ARG A 171 10.21 13.25 -0.73
C ARG A 171 11.33 12.43 -1.36
N GLU A 172 12.29 11.94 -0.59
CA GLU A 172 13.33 11.03 -1.09
C GLU A 172 12.76 9.78 -1.77
N LEU A 173 11.68 9.20 -1.19
CA LEU A 173 10.99 8.06 -1.78
C LEU A 173 10.30 8.43 -3.11
N VAL A 174 9.62 9.59 -3.13
CA VAL A 174 8.96 10.09 -4.36
C VAL A 174 10.01 10.42 -5.44
N ASP A 175 11.14 11.04 -5.08
CA ASP A 175 12.24 11.35 -6.01
C ASP A 175 12.84 10.06 -6.61
N TYR A 176 13.01 9.02 -5.78
CA TYR A 176 13.42 7.70 -6.25
C TYR A 176 12.41 7.11 -7.26
N TRP A 177 11.13 7.16 -6.94
CA TRP A 177 10.07 6.73 -7.85
C TRP A 177 10.11 7.48 -9.18
N GLN A 178 10.26 8.81 -9.13
CA GLN A 178 10.33 9.63 -10.33
C GLN A 178 11.57 9.32 -11.18
N LYS A 179 12.72 9.02 -10.55
CA LYS A 179 13.93 8.55 -11.24
C LYS A 179 13.65 7.28 -12.04
N ILE A 180 13.02 6.27 -11.42
CA ILE A 180 12.70 4.99 -12.10
C ILE A 180 11.69 5.22 -13.22
N LEU A 181 10.60 5.96 -12.96
CA LEU A 181 9.58 6.25 -13.99
C LEU A 181 10.17 7.01 -15.18
N GLY A 182 11.04 7.99 -14.95
CA GLY A 182 11.74 8.73 -16.00
C GLY A 182 12.67 7.83 -16.85
N LEU A 183 13.40 6.91 -16.21
CA LEU A 183 14.21 5.91 -16.91
C LEU A 183 13.34 5.03 -17.82
N LEU A 184 12.21 4.53 -17.31
CA LEU A 184 11.29 3.70 -18.08
C LEU A 184 10.70 4.48 -19.28
N GLU A 185 10.24 5.70 -19.05
CA GLU A 185 9.69 6.56 -20.10
C GLU A 185 10.73 6.79 -21.22
N GLU A 186 11.97 7.15 -20.87
CA GLU A 186 13.07 7.35 -21.82
C GLU A 186 13.35 6.11 -22.66
N ARG A 187 13.53 4.95 -22.01
CA ARG A 187 13.94 3.70 -22.67
C ARG A 187 12.83 3.08 -23.52
N LEU A 188 11.58 3.31 -23.16
CA LEU A 188 10.40 2.72 -23.82
C LEU A 188 9.72 3.68 -24.81
N ALA A 189 10.15 4.95 -24.89
CA ALA A 189 9.53 5.97 -25.76
C ALA A 189 9.48 5.58 -27.24
N SER A 190 10.49 4.86 -27.73
CA SER A 190 10.61 4.45 -29.13
C SER A 190 9.88 3.14 -29.45
N LEU A 191 9.27 2.46 -28.48
CA LEU A 191 8.50 1.23 -28.71
C LEU A 191 7.23 1.51 -29.51
N SER A 192 7.15 0.96 -30.73
CA SER A 192 5.92 0.95 -31.50
C SER A 192 4.87 0.01 -30.87
N GLN A 193 3.60 0.19 -31.23
CA GLN A 193 2.52 -0.66 -30.73
C GLN A 193 2.73 -2.15 -31.04
N GLY A 194 3.32 -2.45 -32.21
CA GLY A 194 3.58 -3.84 -32.65
C GLY A 194 4.74 -4.53 -31.94
N GLU A 195 5.61 -3.77 -31.28
CA GLU A 195 6.74 -4.31 -30.50
C GLU A 195 6.38 -4.57 -29.04
N ARG A 196 5.25 -4.01 -28.59
CA ARG A 196 4.83 -4.15 -27.19
C ARG A 196 4.39 -5.58 -26.89
N LYS A 197 4.99 -6.19 -25.86
CA LYS A 197 4.62 -7.52 -25.37
C LYS A 197 3.22 -7.53 -24.80
N ARG A 198 2.44 -8.55 -25.17
CA ARG A 198 1.09 -8.80 -24.66
C ARG A 198 1.20 -9.65 -23.38
N VAL A 199 0.84 -9.04 -22.26
CA VAL A 199 1.05 -9.60 -20.93
C VAL A 199 -0.29 -10.00 -20.33
N TYR A 200 -0.37 -11.22 -19.79
CA TYR A 200 -1.45 -11.65 -18.91
C TYR A 200 -0.92 -11.82 -17.48
N TYR A 201 -1.62 -11.21 -16.55
CA TYR A 201 -1.26 -11.18 -15.13
C TYR A 201 -2.18 -12.11 -14.35
N MET A 202 -1.63 -13.20 -13.78
CA MET A 202 -2.35 -14.18 -12.97
C MET A 202 -2.20 -13.85 -11.49
N LEU A 203 -3.32 -13.62 -10.82
CA LEU A 203 -3.37 -13.15 -9.45
C LEU A 203 -3.87 -14.25 -8.50
N GLY A 204 -2.98 -15.16 -8.10
CA GLY A 204 -3.28 -16.28 -7.20
C GLY A 204 -4.17 -17.39 -7.77
N ASN A 205 -4.68 -17.19 -8.99
CA ASN A 205 -5.48 -18.15 -9.74
C ASN A 205 -5.29 -17.89 -11.24
N PRO A 206 -5.17 -18.92 -12.11
CA PRO A 206 -4.97 -18.74 -13.54
C PRO A 206 -6.03 -17.89 -14.24
N LEU A 207 -7.26 -17.90 -13.75
CA LEU A 207 -8.39 -17.18 -14.32
C LEU A 207 -8.76 -15.89 -13.56
N HIS A 208 -7.91 -15.46 -12.59
CA HIS A 208 -8.07 -14.21 -11.87
C HIS A 208 -7.00 -13.20 -12.28
N THR A 209 -7.40 -12.01 -12.71
CA THR A 209 -6.53 -11.00 -13.32
C THR A 209 -6.92 -9.57 -12.94
N ASN A 210 -6.30 -8.59 -13.57
CA ASN A 210 -6.62 -7.17 -13.42
C ASN A 210 -6.97 -6.55 -14.77
N GLY A 211 -8.21 -6.10 -14.94
CA GLY A 211 -8.61 -5.20 -16.03
C GLY A 211 -8.14 -3.76 -15.78
N SER A 212 -8.51 -2.84 -16.68
CA SER A 212 -8.02 -1.44 -16.70
C SER A 212 -8.34 -0.60 -15.46
N ALA A 213 -9.28 -1.04 -14.61
CA ALA A 213 -9.65 -0.31 -13.39
C ALA A 213 -8.76 -0.65 -12.17
N TRP A 214 -7.74 -1.47 -12.35
CA TRP A 214 -6.89 -1.98 -11.27
C TRP A 214 -5.41 -1.67 -11.49
N TRP A 215 -4.63 -1.71 -10.42
CA TRP A 215 -3.19 -1.45 -10.44
C TRP A 215 -2.39 -2.27 -11.46
N GLY A 216 -2.78 -3.52 -11.73
CA GLY A 216 -2.13 -4.37 -12.73
C GLY A 216 -2.08 -3.76 -14.14
N GLU A 217 -3.04 -2.90 -14.51
CA GLU A 217 -2.98 -2.12 -15.74
C GLU A 217 -1.81 -1.13 -15.72
N ALA A 218 -1.69 -0.34 -14.63
CA ALA A 218 -0.58 0.59 -14.46
C ALA A 218 0.76 -0.15 -14.41
N PHE A 219 0.82 -1.28 -13.71
CA PHE A 219 2.01 -2.13 -13.62
C PHE A 219 2.52 -2.57 -14.99
N ILE A 220 1.65 -3.15 -15.82
CA ILE A 220 2.03 -3.64 -17.15
C ILE A 220 2.35 -2.50 -18.11
N ARG A 221 1.52 -1.47 -18.16
CA ARG A 221 1.69 -0.37 -19.12
C ARG A 221 2.92 0.47 -18.87
N THR A 222 3.25 0.73 -17.61
CA THR A 222 4.45 1.48 -17.22
C THR A 222 5.71 0.74 -17.62
N ALA A 223 5.70 -0.59 -17.53
CA ALA A 223 6.78 -1.44 -17.99
C ALA A 223 6.81 -1.63 -19.53
N GLY A 224 5.95 -0.93 -20.28
CA GLY A 224 5.91 -0.97 -21.75
C GLY A 224 5.05 -2.07 -22.35
N GLY A 225 4.41 -2.93 -21.54
CA GLY A 225 3.56 -4.02 -22.00
C GLY A 225 2.14 -3.57 -22.40
N ILE A 226 1.39 -4.51 -22.96
CA ILE A 226 -0.05 -4.41 -23.20
C ILE A 226 -0.74 -5.41 -22.28
N ASN A 227 -1.57 -4.93 -21.37
CA ASN A 227 -2.43 -5.80 -20.58
C ASN A 227 -3.54 -6.38 -21.44
N VAL A 228 -3.51 -7.70 -21.71
CA VAL A 228 -4.52 -8.36 -22.55
C VAL A 228 -5.91 -8.33 -21.92
N ALA A 229 -6.00 -8.19 -20.60
CA ALA A 229 -7.26 -8.10 -19.86
C ALA A 229 -7.78 -6.66 -19.68
N SER A 230 -7.15 -5.65 -20.29
CA SER A 230 -7.49 -4.23 -20.12
C SER A 230 -8.98 -3.94 -20.39
N GLU A 231 -9.57 -4.57 -21.40
CA GLU A 231 -10.98 -4.41 -21.77
C GLU A 231 -11.97 -4.88 -20.70
N MET A 232 -11.54 -5.72 -19.75
CA MET A 232 -12.38 -6.24 -18.66
C MET A 232 -12.77 -5.16 -17.62
N GLY A 233 -12.11 -4.00 -17.64
CA GLY A 233 -12.42 -2.89 -16.75
C GLY A 233 -12.32 -3.27 -15.28
N LYS A 234 -13.45 -3.38 -14.58
CA LYS A 234 -13.52 -3.76 -13.15
C LYS A 234 -13.60 -5.26 -12.91
N VAL A 235 -13.89 -6.05 -13.94
CA VAL A 235 -13.99 -7.51 -13.83
C VAL A 235 -12.59 -8.09 -13.66
N ARG A 236 -12.47 -9.11 -12.82
CA ARG A 236 -11.19 -9.75 -12.47
C ARG A 236 -11.16 -11.22 -12.85
N ASP A 237 -12.32 -11.85 -13.01
CA ASP A 237 -12.42 -13.28 -13.34
C ASP A 237 -12.73 -13.42 -14.84
N VAL A 238 -11.95 -14.28 -15.49
CA VAL A 238 -12.09 -14.61 -16.90
C VAL A 238 -12.37 -16.09 -17.06
N ASN A 239 -12.81 -16.52 -18.24
CA ASN A 239 -12.89 -17.94 -18.57
C ASN A 239 -11.66 -18.42 -19.37
N VAL A 240 -11.55 -19.73 -19.49
CA VAL A 240 -10.43 -20.36 -20.22
C VAL A 240 -10.41 -19.95 -21.69
N GLU A 241 -11.59 -19.89 -22.32
CA GLU A 241 -11.72 -19.54 -23.73
C GLU A 241 -11.21 -18.12 -24.00
N GLN A 242 -11.51 -17.18 -23.10
CA GLN A 242 -11.02 -15.80 -23.22
C GLN A 242 -9.49 -15.75 -23.09
N LEU A 243 -8.91 -16.50 -22.13
CA LEU A 243 -7.46 -16.55 -21.97
C LEU A 243 -6.78 -17.18 -23.19
N LEU A 244 -7.34 -18.26 -23.74
CA LEU A 244 -6.85 -18.91 -24.97
C LEU A 244 -7.00 -17.98 -26.19
N GLN A 245 -8.06 -17.21 -26.28
CA GLN A 245 -8.25 -16.23 -27.36
C GLN A 245 -7.22 -15.08 -27.27
N TRP A 246 -6.88 -14.65 -26.07
CA TRP A 246 -5.83 -13.66 -25.91
C TRP A 246 -4.45 -14.22 -26.26
N ASP A 247 -4.16 -15.46 -25.92
CA ASP A 247 -2.88 -16.14 -26.15
C ASP A 247 -1.67 -15.19 -25.93
N PRO A 248 -1.40 -14.78 -24.67
CA PRO A 248 -0.43 -13.73 -24.37
C PRO A 248 0.99 -14.14 -24.70
N ASP A 249 1.87 -13.16 -24.94
CA ASP A 249 3.31 -13.35 -25.14
C ASP A 249 4.01 -13.71 -23.84
N VAL A 250 3.51 -13.17 -22.71
CA VAL A 250 4.12 -13.28 -21.37
C VAL A 250 3.06 -13.54 -20.33
N LEU A 251 3.34 -14.47 -19.41
CA LEU A 251 2.59 -14.70 -18.19
C LEU A 251 3.35 -14.18 -16.99
N ILE A 252 2.70 -13.35 -16.17
CA ILE A 252 3.21 -12.93 -14.86
C ILE A 252 2.39 -13.66 -13.81
N LEU A 253 3.08 -14.48 -13.01
CA LEU A 253 2.48 -15.24 -11.92
C LEU A 253 2.68 -14.48 -10.61
N SER A 254 1.59 -14.13 -9.96
CA SER A 254 1.58 -13.44 -8.69
C SER A 254 0.83 -14.23 -7.63
N SER A 255 1.29 -14.15 -6.41
CA SER A 255 0.58 -14.72 -5.27
C SER A 255 -0.51 -13.75 -4.78
N ASN A 256 -1.59 -14.32 -4.28
CA ASN A 256 -2.62 -13.61 -3.56
C ASN A 256 -2.89 -14.35 -2.24
N GLU A 257 -4.01 -14.13 -1.59
CA GLU A 257 -4.35 -14.67 -0.25
C GLU A 257 -4.18 -16.19 -0.05
N GLY A 258 -3.82 -16.92 -1.09
CA GLY A 258 -3.62 -18.38 -1.09
C GLY A 258 -2.27 -18.82 -1.65
N LYS A 259 -2.27 -20.00 -2.24
CA LYS A 259 -1.11 -20.52 -2.96
C LYS A 259 -0.81 -19.65 -4.19
N PRO A 260 0.47 -19.47 -4.56
CA PRO A 260 0.82 -18.90 -5.85
C PRO A 260 0.31 -19.83 -6.97
N VAL A 261 0.09 -19.28 -8.15
CA VAL A 261 -0.02 -20.11 -9.37
C VAL A 261 1.37 -20.62 -9.67
N LEU A 262 1.56 -21.91 -9.75
CA LEU A 262 2.84 -22.50 -10.15
C LEU A 262 2.84 -22.79 -11.65
N ARG A 263 4.01 -22.64 -12.28
CA ARG A 263 4.18 -22.94 -13.70
C ARG A 263 3.81 -24.38 -14.01
N GLY A 264 4.25 -25.35 -13.17
CA GLY A 264 3.91 -26.76 -13.32
C GLY A 264 2.40 -27.01 -13.34
N ASP A 265 1.62 -26.31 -12.51
CA ASP A 265 0.15 -26.42 -12.51
C ASP A 265 -0.45 -26.00 -13.86
N LEU A 266 0.14 -25.02 -14.55
CA LEU A 266 -0.30 -24.57 -15.88
C LEU A 266 0.11 -25.54 -16.98
N GLU A 267 1.29 -26.15 -16.88
CA GLU A 267 1.80 -27.14 -17.83
C GLU A 267 1.02 -28.47 -17.73
N GLU A 268 0.56 -28.82 -16.56
CA GLU A 268 -0.28 -30.01 -16.30
C GLU A 268 -1.76 -29.80 -16.65
N ASP A 269 -2.25 -28.56 -16.72
CA ASP A 269 -3.65 -28.29 -17.11
C ASP A 269 -3.82 -28.47 -18.63
N PRO A 270 -4.56 -29.48 -19.10
CA PRO A 270 -4.71 -29.76 -20.54
C PRO A 270 -5.39 -28.62 -21.31
N ARG A 271 -6.03 -27.67 -20.62
CA ARG A 271 -6.67 -26.50 -21.22
C ARG A 271 -5.70 -25.35 -21.43
N LEU A 272 -4.64 -25.27 -20.60
CA LEU A 272 -3.73 -24.10 -20.56
C LEU A 272 -2.32 -24.43 -21.08
N CYS A 273 -1.92 -25.69 -21.09
CA CYS A 273 -0.54 -26.14 -21.46
C CYS A 273 -0.09 -25.69 -22.86
N ASN A 274 -1.02 -25.34 -23.74
CA ASN A 274 -0.72 -24.88 -25.12
C ASN A 274 -0.63 -23.36 -25.26
N LEU A 275 -0.73 -22.58 -24.18
CA LEU A 275 -0.51 -21.13 -24.23
C LEU A 275 0.89 -20.83 -24.80
N ARG A 276 0.97 -19.82 -25.68
CA ARG A 276 2.22 -19.41 -26.32
C ARG A 276 3.33 -19.10 -25.31
N ALA A 277 3.00 -18.37 -24.27
CA ALA A 277 3.96 -18.00 -23.22
C ALA A 277 4.59 -19.22 -22.53
N LEU A 278 3.83 -20.32 -22.29
CA LEU A 278 4.38 -21.57 -21.77
C LEU A 278 5.33 -22.23 -22.75
N ARG A 279 4.93 -22.34 -24.02
CA ARG A 279 5.75 -22.94 -25.08
C ARG A 279 7.05 -22.18 -25.36
N GLU A 280 7.02 -20.84 -25.21
CA GLU A 280 8.16 -19.94 -25.45
C GLU A 280 8.97 -19.67 -24.17
N ASN A 281 8.66 -20.36 -23.07
CA ASN A 281 9.32 -20.17 -21.76
C ASN A 281 9.26 -18.73 -21.24
N SER A 282 8.15 -18.02 -21.52
CA SER A 282 7.94 -16.62 -21.15
C SER A 282 6.99 -16.49 -19.96
N VAL A 283 7.32 -17.20 -18.88
CA VAL A 283 6.54 -17.25 -17.63
C VAL A 283 7.44 -16.79 -16.49
N TYR A 284 6.99 -15.76 -15.76
CA TYR A 284 7.80 -15.14 -14.72
C TYR A 284 6.99 -14.98 -13.43
N TYR A 285 7.63 -15.22 -12.30
CA TYR A 285 7.06 -14.95 -10.99
C TYR A 285 7.30 -13.50 -10.58
N CYS A 286 6.25 -12.83 -10.09
CA CYS A 286 6.42 -11.50 -9.56
C CYS A 286 7.28 -11.53 -8.29
N PRO A 287 8.32 -10.68 -8.18
CA PRO A 287 9.18 -10.60 -7.02
C PRO A 287 8.42 -10.27 -5.72
N ILE A 288 8.95 -10.80 -4.61
CA ILE A 288 8.42 -10.59 -3.26
C ILE A 288 9.58 -10.16 -2.35
N GLY A 289 9.59 -8.89 -1.97
CA GLY A 289 10.53 -8.32 -1.02
C GLY A 289 9.92 -8.19 0.38
N ALA A 290 9.93 -6.99 0.94
CA ALA A 290 9.15 -6.65 2.14
C ALA A 290 7.65 -6.54 1.83
N PHE A 291 7.29 -6.43 0.55
CA PHE A 291 5.94 -6.54 0.01
C PHE A 291 5.98 -7.14 -1.40
N TRP A 292 4.83 -7.36 -2.02
CA TRP A 292 4.73 -7.76 -3.42
C TRP A 292 5.06 -6.57 -4.34
N TRP A 293 5.92 -6.77 -5.33
CA TRP A 293 6.35 -5.70 -6.23
C TRP A 293 5.29 -5.29 -7.27
N ASP A 294 4.29 -6.11 -7.46
CA ASP A 294 3.15 -5.88 -8.36
C ASP A 294 1.95 -5.19 -7.67
N ARG A 295 2.16 -4.61 -6.48
CA ARG A 295 1.14 -3.90 -5.70
C ARG A 295 1.53 -2.44 -5.46
N PRO A 296 0.54 -1.55 -5.23
CA PRO A 296 0.83 -0.20 -4.74
C PRO A 296 1.55 -0.31 -3.39
N SER A 297 2.82 0.07 -3.39
CA SER A 297 3.68 0.01 -2.20
C SER A 297 4.97 0.79 -2.47
N PRO A 298 5.81 1.05 -1.48
CA PRO A 298 7.12 1.66 -1.71
C PRO A 298 7.98 0.91 -2.75
N GLU A 299 7.86 -0.42 -2.82
CA GLU A 299 8.65 -1.30 -3.71
C GLU A 299 8.12 -1.38 -5.14
N ALA A 300 6.94 -0.81 -5.43
CA ALA A 300 6.33 -0.95 -6.75
C ALA A 300 7.18 -0.31 -7.88
N ALA A 301 8.04 0.68 -7.57
CA ALA A 301 8.99 1.22 -8.54
C ALA A 301 10.01 0.15 -9.00
N LEU A 302 10.51 -0.69 -8.06
CA LEU A 302 11.32 -1.86 -8.39
C LEU A 302 10.53 -2.85 -9.25
N GLY A 303 9.25 -3.05 -8.94
CA GLY A 303 8.37 -3.92 -9.72
C GLY A 303 8.23 -3.46 -11.18
N PHE A 304 8.05 -2.16 -11.42
CA PHE A 304 8.03 -1.61 -12.78
C PHE A 304 9.35 -1.82 -13.50
N LEU A 305 10.48 -1.60 -12.83
CA LEU A 305 11.81 -1.79 -13.39
C LEU A 305 12.05 -3.27 -13.72
N TRP A 306 11.75 -4.18 -12.78
CA TRP A 306 11.85 -5.62 -12.99
C TRP A 306 11.03 -6.08 -14.20
N LEU A 307 9.76 -5.64 -14.30
CA LEU A 307 8.93 -6.06 -15.42
C LEU A 307 9.46 -5.49 -16.75
N ALA A 308 9.92 -4.25 -16.78
CA ALA A 308 10.48 -3.65 -17.99
C ALA A 308 11.77 -4.36 -18.44
N THR A 309 12.67 -4.69 -17.50
CA THR A 309 13.89 -5.47 -17.81
C THR A 309 13.57 -6.88 -18.28
N THR A 310 12.50 -7.48 -17.75
CA THR A 310 12.00 -8.80 -18.17
C THR A 310 11.40 -8.78 -19.57
N LEU A 311 10.59 -7.75 -19.90
CA LEU A 311 9.94 -7.63 -21.20
C LEU A 311 10.90 -7.22 -22.33
N TYR A 312 11.90 -6.38 -22.01
CA TYR A 312 12.79 -5.73 -22.99
C TYR A 312 14.25 -5.71 -22.49
N PRO A 313 14.88 -6.87 -22.23
CA PRO A 313 16.22 -6.94 -21.65
C PRO A 313 17.28 -6.17 -22.46
N GLU A 314 17.12 -6.10 -23.78
CA GLU A 314 18.05 -5.38 -24.67
C GLU A 314 18.02 -3.84 -24.45
N ARG A 315 16.91 -3.30 -23.96
CA ARG A 315 16.76 -1.85 -23.69
C ARG A 315 17.28 -1.46 -22.31
N PHE A 316 17.52 -2.44 -21.45
CA PHE A 316 17.93 -2.25 -20.05
C PHE A 316 19.20 -3.04 -19.73
N SER A 317 20.02 -3.37 -20.75
CA SER A 317 21.24 -4.19 -20.58
C SER A 317 22.31 -3.55 -19.67
N ASP A 318 22.22 -2.26 -19.42
CA ASP A 318 23.06 -1.49 -18.51
C ASP A 318 22.45 -1.32 -17.10
N VAL A 319 21.27 -1.85 -16.85
CA VAL A 319 20.58 -1.78 -15.56
C VAL A 319 20.91 -3.04 -14.76
N ASP A 320 21.56 -2.86 -13.61
CA ASP A 320 21.78 -3.91 -12.63
C ASP A 320 20.63 -3.92 -11.62
N LEU A 321 19.67 -4.81 -11.83
CA LEU A 321 18.50 -4.94 -10.97
C LEU A 321 18.87 -5.42 -9.55
N HIS A 322 19.94 -6.21 -9.41
CA HIS A 322 20.43 -6.66 -8.10
C HIS A 322 20.94 -5.47 -7.28
N GLU A 323 21.80 -4.64 -7.88
CA GLU A 323 22.34 -3.46 -7.20
C GLU A 323 21.24 -2.41 -6.92
N GLU A 324 20.28 -2.20 -7.84
CA GLU A 324 19.16 -1.29 -7.61
C GLU A 324 18.25 -1.79 -6.47
N THR A 325 18.05 -3.12 -6.36
CA THR A 325 17.31 -3.74 -5.26
C THR A 325 18.02 -3.52 -3.93
N LYS A 326 19.32 -3.81 -3.85
CA LYS A 326 20.13 -3.58 -2.65
C LYS A 326 20.09 -2.11 -2.22
N TYR A 327 20.31 -1.19 -3.17
CA TYR A 327 20.24 0.24 -2.92
C TYR A 327 18.91 0.66 -2.30
N PHE A 328 17.79 0.20 -2.87
CA PHE A 328 16.46 0.53 -2.37
C PHE A 328 16.25 0.04 -0.92
N PHE A 329 16.58 -1.22 -0.65
CA PHE A 329 16.40 -1.82 0.67
C PHE A 329 17.32 -1.20 1.72
N GLU A 330 18.57 -0.90 1.37
CA GLU A 330 19.49 -0.21 2.27
C GLU A 330 19.01 1.22 2.56
N LYS A 331 18.63 1.98 1.51
CA LYS A 331 18.21 3.37 1.62
C LYS A 331 16.92 3.54 2.42
N PHE A 332 15.90 2.71 2.18
CA PHE A 332 14.54 2.94 2.69
C PHE A 332 14.12 2.02 3.83
N TYR A 333 14.58 0.78 3.83
CA TYR A 333 14.30 -0.15 4.93
C TYR A 333 15.45 -0.31 5.92
N GLU A 334 16.64 0.24 5.59
CA GLU A 334 17.86 0.05 6.36
C GLU A 334 18.22 -1.44 6.50
N ILE A 335 18.04 -2.19 5.40
CA ILE A 335 18.33 -3.62 5.29
C ILE A 335 19.45 -3.80 4.27
N SER A 336 20.59 -4.36 4.71
CA SER A 336 21.63 -4.81 3.80
C SER A 336 21.32 -6.22 3.31
N LEU A 337 21.01 -6.37 2.02
CA LEU A 337 20.67 -7.64 1.41
C LEU A 337 21.91 -8.40 0.92
N THR A 338 21.92 -9.73 1.07
CA THR A 338 22.88 -10.61 0.41
C THR A 338 22.45 -10.88 -1.03
N GLU A 339 23.38 -11.35 -1.88
CA GLU A 339 23.07 -11.79 -3.25
C GLU A 339 21.97 -12.86 -3.25
N GLU A 340 22.11 -13.88 -2.40
CA GLU A 340 21.12 -14.97 -2.26
C GLU A 340 19.72 -14.45 -1.91
N GLN A 341 19.62 -13.42 -1.06
CA GLN A 341 18.33 -12.80 -0.74
C GLN A 341 17.74 -12.07 -1.95
N VAL A 342 18.56 -11.34 -2.70
CA VAL A 342 18.09 -10.63 -3.90
C VAL A 342 17.64 -11.64 -4.96
N GLU A 343 18.41 -12.68 -5.23
CA GLU A 343 18.02 -13.77 -6.14
C GLU A 343 16.69 -14.40 -5.70
N GLY A 344 16.54 -14.71 -4.41
CA GLY A 344 15.31 -15.26 -3.87
C GLY A 344 14.09 -14.32 -3.98
N PHE A 345 14.29 -13.00 -4.10
CA PHE A 345 13.19 -12.05 -4.37
C PHE A 345 12.84 -12.04 -5.85
N LEU A 346 13.85 -11.99 -6.72
CA LEU A 346 13.67 -11.86 -8.16
C LEU A 346 13.10 -13.13 -8.79
N ASP A 347 13.36 -14.29 -8.20
CA ASP A 347 12.82 -15.58 -8.62
C ASP A 347 12.35 -16.42 -7.40
N PRO A 348 11.23 -16.04 -6.78
CA PRO A 348 10.80 -16.62 -5.51
C PRO A 348 10.42 -18.11 -5.57
N PHE A 349 10.26 -18.67 -6.76
CA PHE A 349 9.86 -20.07 -6.96
C PHE A 349 10.74 -20.85 -7.93
N GLY A 350 11.61 -20.19 -8.72
CA GLY A 350 12.35 -20.80 -9.83
C GLY A 350 13.28 -21.94 -9.43
N ALA A 351 13.95 -21.85 -8.29
CA ALA A 351 14.85 -22.90 -7.80
C ALA A 351 14.12 -24.12 -7.19
N LYS A 352 12.81 -24.06 -6.98
CA LYS A 352 12.00 -25.13 -6.37
C LYS A 352 11.19 -25.94 -7.37
N GLU A 353 11.09 -25.47 -8.60
CA GLU A 353 10.35 -26.12 -9.70
C GLU A 353 11.26 -26.96 -10.63
N LEU A 354 12.59 -26.92 -10.44
CA LEU A 354 13.57 -27.76 -11.10
C LEU A 354 13.88 -29.00 -10.26
#